data_f596064177279b8482794b593bff47e0
#
_entry.id   f596064177279b8482794b593bff47e0
#
_cell.length_a   1.000
_cell.length_b   1.000
_cell.length_c   1.000
_cell.angle_alpha   90.00
_cell.angle_beta   90.00
_cell.angle_gamma   90.00
#
_symmetry.space_group_name_H-M   'P 1'
#
loop_
_entity.id
_entity.type
_entity.pdbx_description
1 polymer ?
#
loop_
_entity_poly.entity_id
_entity_poly.type
_entity_poly.pdbx_seq_one_letter_code
_entity_poly.pdbx_strand_id
1 'polypeptide(L)'
;MTLRRILLTACLAPPALGMAFGAYIAWLGSFGGRASVCHGTVLDGSLEGGRRLPYKGDNYRAYSLLGFLFGRTFTHAAVRDAVSDAYAELGKSHPELRFVYAESGWPWGGHFPPHKSHANGTAVNFHVPVRTLDGQLAELPTSPFNLFGYAVEFDNAGRAGAHRIDFEAMGRHLLALDRAARAHAIPIRRVIFDVGLQPKLAATPLGAQAMQRLAFNRQQAWVRHDEHYHVDFAVPCR
;
A
#
# COMPACT_ATOMS: atom_id res chain seq x y z
N MET A 1 -6.23 46.03 17.06
CA MET A 1 -5.19 45.07 17.37
C MET A 1 -3.85 45.72 17.05
N THR A 2 -2.93 45.83 18.01
CA THR A 2 -1.66 46.56 17.79
C THR A 2 -0.67 45.64 17.04
N LEU A 3 0.13 46.25 16.15
CA LEU A 3 1.18 45.60 15.34
C LEU A 3 2.08 44.62 16.17
N ARG A 4 2.32 44.98 17.44
CA ARG A 4 3.10 44.18 18.40
C ARG A 4 2.43 42.85 18.75
N ARG A 5 1.08 42.77 18.78
CA ARG A 5 0.33 41.51 18.99
C ARG A 5 0.36 40.61 17.75
N ILE A 6 0.34 41.20 16.54
CA ILE A 6 0.44 40.46 15.28
C ILE A 6 1.84 39.83 15.12
N LEU A 7 2.89 40.58 15.44
CA LEU A 7 4.28 40.08 15.39
C LEU A 7 4.54 38.96 16.41
N LEU A 8 4.04 39.06 17.64
CA LEU A 8 4.16 38.01 18.65
C LEU A 8 3.40 36.72 18.26
N THR A 9 2.24 36.85 17.67
CA THR A 9 1.45 35.69 17.19
C THR A 9 2.13 35.02 15.97
N ALA A 10 2.71 35.80 15.06
CA ALA A 10 3.43 35.29 13.90
C ALA A 10 4.76 34.59 14.27
N CYS A 11 5.44 35.01 15.36
CA CYS A 11 6.67 34.38 15.83
C CYS A 11 6.44 33.09 16.65
N LEU A 12 5.28 32.94 17.30
CA LEU A 12 4.95 31.75 18.12
C LEU A 12 4.25 30.64 17.33
N ALA A 13 3.61 30.96 16.21
CA ALA A 13 2.89 29.96 15.40
C ALA A 13 3.79 28.85 14.81
N PRO A 14 4.96 29.12 14.23
CA PRO A 14 5.84 28.06 13.71
C PRO A 14 6.33 27.07 14.76
N PRO A 15 6.83 27.49 15.94
CA PRO A 15 7.25 26.52 16.97
C PRO A 15 6.08 25.74 17.57
N ALA A 16 4.89 26.36 17.72
CA ALA A 16 3.70 25.65 18.20
C ALA A 16 3.24 24.57 17.21
N LEU A 17 3.25 24.85 15.91
CA LEU A 17 2.95 23.88 14.84
C LEU A 17 3.99 22.75 14.82
N GLY A 18 5.28 23.08 15.00
CA GLY A 18 6.34 22.08 15.08
C GLY A 18 6.18 21.14 16.27
N MET A 19 5.85 21.68 17.45
CA MET A 19 5.57 20.86 18.65
C MET A 19 4.31 19.99 18.48
N ALA A 20 3.24 20.53 17.93
CA ALA A 20 2.01 19.77 17.65
C ALA A 20 2.26 18.63 16.65
N PHE A 21 3.03 18.88 15.59
CA PHE A 21 3.42 17.85 14.63
C PHE A 21 4.33 16.80 15.27
N GLY A 22 5.31 17.19 16.08
CA GLY A 22 6.16 16.27 16.82
C GLY A 22 5.37 15.37 17.77
N ALA A 23 4.42 15.95 18.53
CA ALA A 23 3.51 15.21 19.40
C ALA A 23 2.62 14.22 18.61
N TYR A 24 2.12 14.64 17.45
CA TYR A 24 1.34 13.77 16.56
C TYR A 24 2.18 12.57 16.06
N ILE A 25 3.41 12.79 15.61
CA ILE A 25 4.30 11.71 15.16
C ILE A 25 4.63 10.75 16.32
N ALA A 26 4.90 11.28 17.52
CA ALA A 26 5.14 10.47 18.72
C ALA A 26 3.90 9.64 19.10
N TRP A 27 2.72 10.23 19.01
CA TRP A 27 1.46 9.55 19.23
C TRP A 27 1.24 8.42 18.21
N LEU A 28 1.45 8.66 16.93
CA LEU A 28 1.42 7.59 15.91
C LEU A 28 2.43 6.47 16.21
N GLY A 29 3.62 6.82 16.70
CA GLY A 29 4.65 5.85 17.11
C GLY A 29 4.22 4.96 18.28
N SER A 30 3.36 5.46 19.18
CA SER A 30 2.92 4.73 20.38
C SER A 30 2.06 3.48 20.07
N PHE A 31 1.40 3.43 18.91
CA PHE A 31 0.63 2.25 18.50
C PHE A 31 1.51 1.00 18.36
N GLY A 32 2.80 1.17 18.02
CA GLY A 32 3.76 0.09 17.84
C GLY A 32 4.17 -0.66 19.13
N GLY A 33 3.84 -0.18 20.31
CA GLY A 33 4.24 -0.77 21.59
C GLY A 33 3.38 -1.94 22.09
N ARG A 34 2.22 -2.20 21.49
CA ARG A 34 1.25 -3.23 21.92
C ARG A 34 1.23 -4.41 20.96
N ALA A 35 0.71 -5.57 21.43
CA ALA A 35 0.41 -6.68 20.54
C ALA A 35 -0.59 -6.24 19.45
N SER A 36 -0.37 -6.69 18.22
CA SER A 36 -1.27 -6.37 17.13
C SER A 36 -2.43 -7.35 17.14
N VAL A 37 -3.66 -6.84 17.19
CA VAL A 37 -4.89 -7.65 17.21
C VAL A 37 -5.89 -6.99 16.27
N CYS A 38 -6.39 -7.74 15.29
CA CYS A 38 -7.48 -7.31 14.42
C CYS A 38 -8.84 -7.81 14.93
N HIS A 39 -9.88 -7.00 14.73
CA HIS A 39 -11.26 -7.34 15.04
C HIS A 39 -12.13 -7.18 13.80
N GLY A 40 -13.19 -8.02 13.69
CA GLY A 40 -14.14 -7.96 12.59
C GLY A 40 -13.53 -8.27 11.22
N THR A 41 -13.89 -7.51 10.20
CA THR A 41 -13.54 -7.76 8.80
C THR A 41 -12.77 -6.60 8.16
N VAL A 42 -12.29 -6.78 6.95
CA VAL A 42 -11.67 -5.69 6.15
C VAL A 42 -12.65 -4.57 5.82
N LEU A 43 -13.97 -4.84 5.85
CA LEU A 43 -15.02 -3.86 5.53
C LEU A 43 -15.55 -3.15 6.78
N ASP A 44 -15.60 -3.86 7.90
CA ASP A 44 -16.09 -3.36 9.18
C ASP A 44 -15.28 -4.02 10.30
N GLY A 45 -14.38 -3.26 10.90
CA GLY A 45 -13.45 -3.79 11.88
C GLY A 45 -12.60 -2.72 12.52
N SER A 46 -11.68 -3.17 13.38
CA SER A 46 -10.71 -2.31 14.06
C SER A 46 -9.37 -3.02 14.22
N LEU A 47 -8.36 -2.25 14.62
CA LEU A 47 -7.00 -2.73 14.81
C LEU A 47 -6.44 -2.18 16.12
N GLU A 48 -5.95 -3.07 16.96
CA GLU A 48 -5.13 -2.70 18.12
C GLU A 48 -3.65 -2.91 17.78
N GLY A 49 -2.78 -2.08 18.32
CA GLY A 49 -1.33 -2.23 18.12
C GLY A 49 -0.89 -2.25 16.67
N GLY A 50 -1.51 -1.43 15.82
CA GLY A 50 -1.15 -1.32 14.39
C GLY A 50 0.34 -1.04 14.20
N ARG A 51 0.91 -1.58 13.15
CA ARG A 51 2.31 -1.39 12.74
C ARG A 51 2.37 -0.61 11.43
N ARG A 52 3.23 0.39 11.40
CA ARG A 52 3.48 1.15 10.18
C ARG A 52 4.40 0.37 9.25
N LEU A 53 4.03 0.27 7.97
CA LEU A 53 4.97 -0.15 6.93
C LEU A 53 6.12 0.88 6.83
N PRO A 54 7.39 0.46 6.64
CA PRO A 54 8.51 1.39 6.50
C PRO A 54 8.31 2.32 5.30
N TYR A 55 8.71 3.60 5.43
CA TYR A 55 8.53 4.59 4.35
C TYR A 55 9.20 4.18 3.04
N LYS A 56 10.42 3.63 3.14
CA LYS A 56 11.18 3.13 2.00
C LYS A 56 12.17 2.05 2.44
N GLY A 57 12.56 1.21 1.51
CA GLY A 57 13.67 0.26 1.57
C GLY A 57 14.49 0.34 0.27
N ASP A 58 15.32 -0.67 0.04
CA ASP A 58 16.23 -0.70 -1.10
C ASP A 58 15.50 -0.76 -2.45
N ASN A 59 14.36 -1.45 -2.50
CA ASN A 59 13.60 -1.72 -3.71
C ASN A 59 12.13 -1.31 -3.64
N TYR A 60 11.70 -0.59 -2.60
CA TYR A 60 10.32 -0.12 -2.44
C TYR A 60 10.23 1.23 -1.74
N ARG A 61 9.11 1.88 -1.88
CA ARG A 61 8.71 3.07 -1.11
C ARG A 61 7.21 3.15 -0.90
N ALA A 62 6.78 4.00 0.03
CA ALA A 62 5.40 4.41 0.16
C ALA A 62 4.97 5.29 -1.04
N TYR A 63 3.71 5.20 -1.40
CA TYR A 63 3.08 5.98 -2.47
C TYR A 63 3.13 7.49 -2.22
N SER A 64 3.15 7.93 -0.97
CA SER A 64 3.08 9.33 -0.57
C SER A 64 3.76 9.57 0.78
N LEU A 65 4.59 10.62 0.85
CA LEU A 65 5.10 11.09 2.14
C LEU A 65 3.96 11.62 3.02
N LEU A 66 2.99 12.33 2.45
CA LEU A 66 1.84 12.83 3.20
C LEU A 66 0.98 11.67 3.74
N GLY A 67 0.65 10.69 2.91
CA GLY A 67 -0.07 9.50 3.35
C GLY A 67 0.65 8.74 4.46
N PHE A 68 1.97 8.61 4.36
CA PHE A 68 2.80 8.03 5.40
C PHE A 68 2.76 8.86 6.69
N LEU A 69 3.00 10.16 6.62
CA LEU A 69 2.99 11.05 7.78
C LEU A 69 1.62 11.10 8.46
N PHE A 70 0.54 11.10 7.69
CA PHE A 70 -0.83 11.10 8.23
C PHE A 70 -1.33 9.72 8.69
N GLY A 71 -0.47 8.70 8.73
CA GLY A 71 -0.80 7.42 9.34
C GLY A 71 -1.63 6.49 8.46
N ARG A 72 -1.67 6.69 7.13
CA ARG A 72 -2.45 5.87 6.19
C ARG A 72 -1.76 4.57 5.75
N THR A 73 -0.65 4.18 6.39
CA THR A 73 0.18 3.03 6.04
C THR A 73 0.36 2.05 7.18
N PHE A 74 -0.65 1.94 8.07
CA PHE A 74 -0.65 0.98 9.17
C PHE A 74 -1.35 -0.32 8.78
N THR A 75 -0.85 -1.42 9.32
CA THR A 75 -1.39 -2.77 9.14
C THR A 75 -1.26 -3.56 10.43
N HIS A 76 -1.82 -4.77 10.46
CA HIS A 76 -1.50 -5.77 11.46
C HIS A 76 -0.01 -6.15 11.40
N ALA A 77 0.60 -6.46 12.55
CA ALA A 77 2.04 -6.73 12.65
C ALA A 77 2.50 -7.82 11.67
N ALA A 78 1.80 -8.95 11.65
CA ALA A 78 2.16 -10.05 10.75
C ALA A 78 2.06 -9.65 9.26
N VAL A 79 1.12 -8.78 8.88
CA VAL A 79 1.01 -8.25 7.51
C VAL A 79 2.22 -7.36 7.19
N ARG A 80 2.59 -6.45 8.13
CA ARG A 80 3.77 -5.60 7.97
C ARG A 80 5.03 -6.44 7.78
N ASP A 81 5.19 -7.51 8.58
CA ASP A 81 6.37 -8.37 8.53
C ASP A 81 6.40 -9.16 7.22
N ALA A 82 5.30 -9.76 6.79
CA ALA A 82 5.20 -10.47 5.52
C ALA A 82 5.49 -9.56 4.30
N VAL A 83 4.97 -8.33 4.28
CA VAL A 83 5.26 -7.37 3.21
C VAL A 83 6.75 -6.98 3.22
N SER A 84 7.33 -6.75 4.39
CA SER A 84 8.76 -6.39 4.51
C SER A 84 9.67 -7.52 4.05
N ASP A 85 9.35 -8.78 4.41
CA ASP A 85 10.13 -9.95 4.01
C ASP A 85 10.02 -10.22 2.51
N ALA A 86 8.83 -10.02 1.91
CA ALA A 86 8.66 -10.12 0.46
C ALA A 86 9.54 -9.11 -0.30
N TYR A 87 9.60 -7.87 0.17
CA TYR A 87 10.49 -6.87 -0.42
C TYR A 87 11.96 -7.17 -0.18
N ALA A 88 12.34 -7.68 1.00
CA ALA A 88 13.71 -8.07 1.29
C ALA A 88 14.17 -9.23 0.40
N GLU A 89 13.30 -10.23 0.15
CA GLU A 89 13.56 -11.32 -0.81
C GLU A 89 13.78 -10.76 -2.22
N LEU A 90 12.87 -9.91 -2.68
CA LEU A 90 12.93 -9.29 -4.02
C LEU A 90 14.16 -8.39 -4.18
N GLY A 91 14.54 -7.64 -3.14
CA GLY A 91 15.74 -6.79 -3.19
C GLY A 91 17.03 -7.58 -3.35
N LYS A 92 17.08 -8.83 -2.80
CA LYS A 92 18.22 -9.73 -2.98
C LYS A 92 18.25 -10.39 -4.35
N SER A 93 17.08 -10.82 -4.85
CA SER A 93 16.99 -11.62 -6.08
C SER A 93 16.85 -10.75 -7.34
N HIS A 94 16.27 -9.56 -7.24
CA HIS A 94 15.98 -8.64 -8.34
C HIS A 94 16.19 -7.19 -7.88
N PRO A 95 17.44 -6.80 -7.58
CA PRO A 95 17.75 -5.47 -7.02
C PRO A 95 17.44 -4.30 -7.96
N GLU A 96 17.23 -4.57 -9.25
CA GLU A 96 16.84 -3.58 -10.26
C GLU A 96 15.37 -3.18 -10.17
N LEU A 97 14.48 -4.06 -9.68
CA LEU A 97 13.04 -3.79 -9.63
C LEU A 97 12.72 -2.77 -8.53
N ARG A 98 11.71 -1.95 -8.78
CA ARG A 98 11.20 -0.96 -7.83
C ARG A 98 9.70 -1.15 -7.66
N PHE A 99 9.25 -1.05 -6.42
CA PHE A 99 7.85 -1.23 -6.04
C PHE A 99 7.34 -0.04 -5.23
N VAL A 100 6.05 0.22 -5.34
CA VAL A 100 5.38 1.25 -4.55
C VAL A 100 4.21 0.60 -3.84
N TYR A 101 4.26 0.52 -2.52
CA TYR A 101 3.07 0.17 -1.76
C TYR A 101 2.22 1.40 -1.51
N ALA A 102 0.91 1.20 -1.42
CA ALA A 102 -0.05 2.28 -1.31
C ALA A 102 -0.80 2.25 0.05
N GLU A 103 -2.00 2.75 0.10
CA GLU A 103 -2.76 2.87 1.33
C GLU A 103 -3.06 1.50 1.95
N SER A 104 -3.00 1.43 3.30
CA SER A 104 -3.13 0.17 4.02
C SER A 104 -4.11 0.24 5.18
N GLY A 105 -4.24 1.38 5.86
CA GLY A 105 -5.18 1.58 6.96
C GLY A 105 -4.69 2.58 8.00
N TRP A 106 -5.57 2.90 8.95
CA TRP A 106 -5.25 3.68 10.13
C TRP A 106 -4.57 2.83 11.22
N PRO A 107 -3.81 3.43 12.15
CA PRO A 107 -3.18 2.69 13.25
C PRO A 107 -4.17 1.99 14.20
N TRP A 108 -5.43 2.43 14.20
CA TRP A 108 -6.54 1.85 15.00
C TRP A 108 -7.59 1.12 14.14
N GLY A 109 -7.43 1.10 12.82
CA GLY A 109 -8.43 0.58 11.90
C GLY A 109 -9.66 1.47 11.76
N GLY A 110 -10.84 0.88 11.56
CA GLY A 110 -12.09 1.59 11.33
C GLY A 110 -12.27 2.10 9.90
N HIS A 111 -13.29 2.91 9.69
CA HIS A 111 -13.63 3.46 8.37
C HIS A 111 -12.45 4.24 7.75
N PHE A 112 -12.08 3.88 6.53
CA PHE A 112 -10.88 4.35 5.85
C PHE A 112 -11.19 5.02 4.49
N PRO A 113 -11.77 6.22 4.47
CA PRO A 113 -12.15 6.86 3.21
C PRO A 113 -10.94 7.25 2.33
N PRO A 114 -11.07 7.16 0.99
CA PRO A 114 -12.28 6.80 0.25
C PRO A 114 -12.52 5.29 0.12
N HIS A 115 -11.65 4.45 0.68
CA HIS A 115 -11.73 2.99 0.57
C HIS A 115 -12.90 2.42 1.37
N LYS A 116 -13.52 1.36 0.83
CA LYS A 116 -14.55 0.57 1.52
C LYS A 116 -13.98 -0.60 2.34
N SER A 117 -12.67 -0.79 2.30
CA SER A 117 -11.92 -1.86 2.98
C SER A 117 -10.80 -1.25 3.83
N HIS A 118 -9.89 -2.09 4.34
CA HIS A 118 -8.78 -1.71 5.22
C HIS A 118 -9.16 -1.44 6.68
N ALA A 119 -10.40 -1.77 7.10
CA ALA A 119 -10.90 -1.40 8.42
C ALA A 119 -10.21 -2.15 9.58
N ASN A 120 -9.58 -3.30 9.35
CA ASN A 120 -8.96 -4.10 10.43
C ASN A 120 -7.45 -4.33 10.25
N GLY A 121 -6.81 -3.62 9.32
CA GLY A 121 -5.35 -3.70 9.09
C GLY A 121 -4.87 -4.99 8.43
N THR A 122 -5.76 -5.80 7.83
CA THR A 122 -5.39 -7.05 7.15
C THR A 122 -5.34 -6.93 5.63
N ALA A 123 -5.36 -5.70 5.11
CA ALA A 123 -5.30 -5.41 3.68
C ALA A 123 -4.21 -4.39 3.35
N VAL A 124 -3.61 -4.51 2.16
CA VAL A 124 -2.62 -3.57 1.63
C VAL A 124 -2.88 -3.36 0.14
N ASN A 125 -2.81 -2.11 -0.30
CA ASN A 125 -2.77 -1.75 -1.71
C ASN A 125 -1.32 -1.64 -2.19
N PHE A 126 -1.08 -2.08 -3.41
CA PHE A 126 0.21 -1.98 -4.09
C PHE A 126 -0.02 -1.38 -5.48
N HIS A 127 0.66 -0.31 -5.82
CA HIS A 127 0.64 0.17 -7.19
C HIS A 127 1.24 -0.86 -8.14
N VAL A 128 0.70 -0.94 -9.35
CA VAL A 128 1.25 -1.81 -10.39
C VAL A 128 2.68 -1.38 -10.72
N PRO A 129 3.64 -2.31 -10.79
CA PRO A 129 4.95 -2.00 -11.32
C PRO A 129 4.83 -1.64 -12.81
N VAL A 130 5.60 -0.67 -13.25
CA VAL A 130 5.51 -0.16 -14.62
C VAL A 130 6.86 -0.11 -15.31
N ARG A 131 6.81 -0.08 -16.64
CA ARG A 131 7.91 0.27 -17.52
C ARG A 131 7.50 1.43 -18.42
N THR A 132 8.48 2.13 -18.95
CA THR A 132 8.27 3.03 -20.06
C THR A 132 7.86 2.24 -21.33
N LEU A 133 7.33 2.91 -22.34
CA LEU A 133 6.89 2.23 -23.57
C LEU A 133 8.05 1.57 -24.34
N ASP A 134 9.28 2.08 -24.22
CA ASP A 134 10.51 1.50 -24.75
C ASP A 134 11.10 0.39 -23.85
N GLY A 135 10.44 0.04 -22.73
CA GLY A 135 10.77 -1.11 -21.91
C GLY A 135 11.70 -0.85 -20.73
N GLN A 136 12.13 0.39 -20.49
CA GLN A 136 12.94 0.74 -19.34
C GLN A 136 12.14 0.61 -18.04
N LEU A 137 12.83 0.25 -16.96
CA LEU A 137 12.22 0.23 -15.62
C LEU A 137 11.77 1.64 -15.22
N ALA A 138 10.57 1.74 -14.68
CA ALA A 138 10.00 2.99 -14.21
C ALA A 138 9.19 2.77 -12.93
N GLU A 139 8.87 3.85 -12.25
CA GLU A 139 7.89 3.84 -11.16
C GLU A 139 6.62 4.55 -11.62
N LEU A 140 5.47 4.09 -11.15
CA LEU A 140 4.21 4.78 -11.39
C LEU A 140 4.33 6.20 -10.80
N PRO A 141 4.04 7.26 -11.57
CA PRO A 141 4.07 8.62 -11.06
C PRO A 141 3.10 8.79 -9.90
N THR A 142 3.60 9.25 -8.75
CA THR A 142 2.79 9.54 -7.57
C THR A 142 2.98 11.00 -7.18
N SER A 143 1.94 11.80 -7.37
CA SER A 143 1.93 13.23 -7.03
C SER A 143 0.55 13.63 -6.52
N PRO A 144 0.40 14.76 -5.80
CA PRO A 144 -0.92 15.26 -5.43
C PRO A 144 -1.85 15.48 -6.63
N PHE A 145 -1.31 15.83 -7.80
CA PHE A 145 -2.09 16.14 -9.01
C PHE A 145 -2.72 14.89 -9.66
N ASN A 146 -2.21 13.69 -9.37
CA ASN A 146 -2.79 12.42 -9.80
C ASN A 146 -3.28 11.56 -8.63
N LEU A 147 -3.66 12.21 -7.52
CA LEU A 147 -4.09 11.56 -6.28
C LEU A 147 -3.08 10.50 -5.81
N PHE A 148 -1.78 10.82 -5.91
CA PHE A 148 -0.67 9.93 -5.54
C PHE A 148 -0.66 8.59 -6.27
N GLY A 149 -1.07 8.59 -7.54
CA GLY A 149 -1.12 7.43 -8.42
C GLY A 149 -2.53 6.88 -8.67
N TYR A 150 -3.48 7.12 -7.76
CA TYR A 150 -4.84 6.58 -7.84
C TYR A 150 -5.70 7.17 -8.98
N ALA A 151 -5.31 8.28 -9.59
CA ALA A 151 -5.97 8.86 -10.76
C ALA A 151 -5.30 8.47 -12.09
N VAL A 152 -4.36 7.53 -12.07
CA VAL A 152 -3.78 6.97 -13.31
C VAL A 152 -4.72 5.88 -13.82
N GLU A 153 -5.18 6.02 -15.06
CA GLU A 153 -6.05 5.04 -15.71
C GLU A 153 -5.29 4.31 -16.82
N PHE A 154 -5.27 2.99 -16.74
CA PHE A 154 -4.68 2.13 -17.77
C PHE A 154 -5.74 1.68 -18.77
N ASP A 155 -5.39 1.66 -20.05
CA ASP A 155 -6.21 1.10 -21.11
C ASP A 155 -6.24 -0.45 -21.05
N ASN A 156 -7.03 -1.08 -21.91
CA ASN A 156 -7.15 -2.53 -21.99
C ASN A 156 -5.84 -3.23 -22.45
N ALA A 157 -4.85 -2.48 -22.91
CA ALA A 157 -3.52 -2.99 -23.23
C ALA A 157 -2.55 -2.84 -22.03
N GLY A 158 -3.02 -2.26 -20.90
CA GLY A 158 -2.20 -1.95 -19.74
C GLY A 158 -1.26 -0.76 -19.96
N ARG A 159 -1.68 0.26 -20.73
CA ARG A 159 -0.89 1.45 -21.03
C ARG A 159 -1.56 2.70 -20.45
N ALA A 160 -0.74 3.60 -19.89
CA ALA A 160 -1.17 4.91 -19.40
C ALA A 160 -0.07 5.94 -19.70
N GLY A 161 -0.34 6.91 -20.55
CA GLY A 161 0.65 7.91 -20.99
C GLY A 161 1.93 7.27 -21.52
N ALA A 162 3.08 7.58 -20.91
CA ALA A 162 4.38 7.03 -21.27
C ALA A 162 4.70 5.67 -20.63
N HIS A 163 3.76 5.07 -19.89
CA HIS A 163 3.98 3.87 -19.08
C HIS A 163 3.14 2.69 -19.58
N ARG A 164 3.61 1.49 -19.28
CA ARG A 164 2.87 0.23 -19.39
C ARG A 164 3.08 -0.61 -18.13
N ILE A 165 2.09 -1.38 -17.73
CA ILE A 165 2.19 -2.31 -16.61
C ILE A 165 3.25 -3.38 -16.89
N ASP A 166 4.12 -3.63 -15.94
CA ASP A 166 5.03 -4.79 -15.93
C ASP A 166 4.35 -5.97 -15.23
N PHE A 167 3.51 -6.70 -15.99
CA PHE A 167 2.77 -7.85 -15.47
C PHE A 167 3.66 -8.96 -14.95
N GLU A 168 4.87 -9.12 -15.49
CA GLU A 168 5.83 -10.12 -15.02
C GLU A 168 6.39 -9.72 -13.63
N ALA A 169 6.75 -8.45 -13.44
CA ALA A 169 7.15 -7.92 -12.13
C ALA A 169 6.00 -7.97 -11.11
N MET A 170 4.75 -7.71 -11.53
CA MET A 170 3.56 -7.87 -10.68
C MET A 170 3.37 -9.32 -10.23
N GLY A 171 3.45 -10.28 -11.14
CA GLY A 171 3.37 -11.70 -10.83
C GLY A 171 4.47 -12.13 -9.86
N ARG A 172 5.69 -11.65 -10.06
CA ARG A 172 6.84 -11.89 -9.19
C ARG A 172 6.60 -11.35 -7.77
N HIS A 173 6.09 -10.13 -7.65
CA HIS A 173 5.76 -9.54 -6.35
C HIS A 173 4.66 -10.33 -5.64
N LEU A 174 3.58 -10.70 -6.32
CA LEU A 174 2.50 -11.51 -5.76
C LEU A 174 2.99 -12.88 -5.24
N LEU A 175 3.90 -13.52 -5.96
CA LEU A 175 4.49 -14.80 -5.54
C LEU A 175 5.43 -14.65 -4.34
N ALA A 176 6.19 -13.56 -4.25
CA ALA A 176 7.00 -13.24 -3.08
C ALA A 176 6.13 -12.96 -1.85
N LEU A 177 5.05 -12.17 -2.03
CA LEU A 177 4.05 -11.93 -0.97
C LEU A 177 3.39 -13.23 -0.51
N ASP A 178 3.01 -14.14 -1.41
CA ASP A 178 2.41 -15.44 -1.04
C ASP A 178 3.37 -16.29 -0.19
N ARG A 179 4.65 -16.37 -0.58
CA ARG A 179 5.66 -17.08 0.21
C ARG A 179 5.82 -16.48 1.60
N ALA A 180 6.03 -15.17 1.68
CA ALA A 180 6.20 -14.46 2.94
C ALA A 180 4.95 -14.56 3.83
N ALA A 181 3.76 -14.36 3.28
CA ALA A 181 2.50 -14.47 4.00
C ALA A 181 2.28 -15.88 4.59
N ARG A 182 2.61 -16.93 3.84
CA ARG A 182 2.57 -18.32 4.33
C ARG A 182 3.60 -18.57 5.43
N ALA A 183 4.80 -18.02 5.33
CA ALA A 183 5.83 -18.13 6.37
C ALA A 183 5.38 -17.48 7.69
N HIS A 184 4.57 -16.42 7.63
CA HIS A 184 3.96 -15.78 8.78
C HIS A 184 2.59 -16.38 9.19
N ALA A 185 2.18 -17.52 8.60
CA ALA A 185 0.89 -18.18 8.84
C ALA A 185 -0.35 -17.31 8.57
N ILE A 186 -0.25 -16.34 7.65
CA ILE A 186 -1.32 -15.44 7.21
C ILE A 186 -1.48 -15.47 5.68
N PRO A 187 -1.82 -16.61 5.06
CA PRO A 187 -1.86 -16.72 3.61
C PRO A 187 -2.73 -15.62 2.99
N ILE A 188 -2.44 -15.29 1.72
CA ILE A 188 -3.27 -14.34 0.96
C ILE A 188 -4.67 -14.95 0.78
N ARG A 189 -5.69 -14.22 1.22
CA ARG A 189 -7.10 -14.59 1.09
C ARG A 189 -7.63 -14.25 -0.29
N ARG A 190 -7.28 -13.06 -0.81
CA ARG A 190 -7.80 -12.53 -2.06
C ARG A 190 -6.89 -11.46 -2.62
N VAL A 191 -6.82 -11.40 -3.93
CA VAL A 191 -6.26 -10.29 -4.70
C VAL A 191 -7.39 -9.64 -5.50
N ILE A 192 -7.52 -8.31 -5.45
CA ILE A 192 -8.42 -7.55 -6.32
C ILE A 192 -7.57 -6.80 -7.32
N PHE A 193 -7.82 -7.06 -8.60
CA PHE A 193 -7.19 -6.40 -9.73
C PHE A 193 -8.20 -6.29 -10.87
N ASP A 194 -8.06 -5.32 -11.76
CA ASP A 194 -8.98 -5.09 -12.87
C ASP A 194 -9.20 -6.36 -13.70
N VAL A 195 -10.46 -6.79 -13.83
CA VAL A 195 -10.81 -8.05 -14.52
C VAL A 195 -10.45 -8.03 -16.00
N GLY A 196 -10.45 -6.85 -16.65
CA GLY A 196 -10.05 -6.67 -18.04
C GLY A 196 -8.54 -6.83 -18.26
N LEU A 197 -7.74 -6.58 -17.23
CA LEU A 197 -6.29 -6.71 -17.28
C LEU A 197 -5.78 -8.06 -16.77
N GLN A 198 -6.58 -8.84 -16.03
CA GLN A 198 -6.20 -10.19 -15.57
C GLN A 198 -5.73 -11.12 -16.69
N PRO A 199 -6.31 -11.13 -17.91
CA PRO A 199 -5.78 -11.93 -19.02
C PRO A 199 -4.35 -11.54 -19.43
N LYS A 200 -3.97 -10.26 -19.28
CA LYS A 200 -2.60 -9.79 -19.56
C LYS A 200 -1.62 -10.29 -18.50
N LEU A 201 -2.03 -10.28 -17.23
CA LEU A 201 -1.25 -10.88 -16.15
C LEU A 201 -1.08 -12.39 -16.40
N ALA A 202 -2.16 -13.11 -16.71
CA ALA A 202 -2.13 -14.54 -17.02
C ALA A 202 -1.28 -14.91 -18.25
N ALA A 203 -1.04 -13.97 -19.17
CA ALA A 203 -0.20 -14.19 -20.34
C ALA A 203 1.31 -14.17 -20.03
N THR A 204 1.71 -13.76 -18.82
CA THR A 204 3.12 -13.81 -18.38
C THR A 204 3.39 -15.07 -17.54
N PRO A 205 4.61 -15.65 -17.57
CA PRO A 205 4.92 -16.87 -16.82
C PRO A 205 4.65 -16.75 -15.31
N LEU A 206 5.14 -15.70 -14.66
CA LEU A 206 4.93 -15.51 -13.22
C LEU A 206 3.53 -15.01 -12.88
N GLY A 207 2.89 -14.24 -13.75
CA GLY A 207 1.50 -13.86 -13.59
C GLY A 207 0.56 -15.05 -13.67
N ALA A 208 0.75 -15.97 -14.63
CA ALA A 208 0.01 -17.23 -14.72
C ALA A 208 0.18 -18.06 -13.44
N GLN A 209 1.40 -18.19 -12.93
CA GLN A 209 1.68 -18.91 -11.70
C GLN A 209 1.00 -18.25 -10.48
N ALA A 210 1.01 -16.92 -10.39
CA ALA A 210 0.33 -16.19 -9.33
C ALA A 210 -1.19 -16.41 -9.38
N MET A 211 -1.80 -16.36 -10.57
CA MET A 211 -3.23 -16.57 -10.75
C MET A 211 -3.68 -18.01 -10.48
N GLN A 212 -2.81 -19.00 -10.66
CA GLN A 212 -3.09 -20.39 -10.27
C GLN A 212 -3.06 -20.59 -8.75
N ARG A 213 -2.25 -19.82 -8.03
CA ARG A 213 -2.03 -19.96 -6.59
C ARG A 213 -2.94 -19.10 -5.74
N LEU A 214 -3.35 -17.95 -6.25
CA LEU A 214 -4.06 -16.91 -5.51
C LEU A 214 -5.49 -16.75 -6.02
N ALA A 215 -6.41 -16.45 -5.12
CA ALA A 215 -7.79 -16.17 -5.46
C ALA A 215 -7.94 -14.72 -5.93
N PHE A 216 -8.18 -14.51 -7.21
CA PHE A 216 -8.51 -13.21 -7.79
C PHE A 216 -10.02 -12.96 -7.81
N ASN A 217 -10.42 -11.66 -7.78
CA ASN A 217 -11.79 -11.27 -8.02
C ASN A 217 -12.24 -11.71 -9.42
N ARG A 218 -13.48 -12.22 -9.51
CA ARG A 218 -14.10 -12.66 -10.78
C ARG A 218 -14.98 -11.59 -11.42
N GLN A 219 -15.39 -10.60 -10.64
CA GLN A 219 -16.24 -9.49 -11.07
C GLN A 219 -15.52 -8.19 -10.82
N GLN A 220 -15.88 -7.16 -11.60
CA GLN A 220 -15.36 -5.82 -11.41
C GLN A 220 -15.67 -5.35 -9.99
N ALA A 221 -14.67 -4.82 -9.30
CA ALA A 221 -14.84 -4.21 -8.00
C ALA A 221 -15.60 -2.86 -8.12
N TRP A 222 -15.99 -2.28 -6.98
CA TRP A 222 -16.74 -1.01 -6.94
C TRP A 222 -15.99 0.17 -7.57
N VAL A 223 -14.66 0.11 -7.62
CA VAL A 223 -13.79 0.96 -8.45
C VAL A 223 -12.91 0.06 -9.31
N ARG A 224 -12.43 0.61 -10.40
CA ARG A 224 -11.44 -0.01 -11.25
C ARG A 224 -10.11 -0.10 -10.49
N HIS A 225 -9.51 -1.29 -10.42
CA HIS A 225 -8.23 -1.54 -9.79
C HIS A 225 -7.20 -1.83 -10.88
N ASP A 226 -6.93 -0.85 -11.74
CA ASP A 226 -6.00 -0.97 -12.86
C ASP A 226 -4.62 -0.35 -12.55
N GLU A 227 -4.60 0.69 -11.70
CA GLU A 227 -3.37 1.36 -11.26
C GLU A 227 -2.76 0.76 -9.98
N HIS A 228 -3.54 -0.08 -9.29
CA HIS A 228 -3.09 -0.82 -8.11
C HIS A 228 -3.79 -2.17 -8.01
N TYR A 229 -3.24 -3.06 -7.22
CA TYR A 229 -3.91 -4.27 -6.77
C TYR A 229 -4.02 -4.28 -5.26
N HIS A 230 -5.18 -4.71 -4.79
CA HIS A 230 -5.51 -4.83 -3.38
C HIS A 230 -5.30 -6.28 -2.92
N VAL A 231 -4.65 -6.49 -1.78
CA VAL A 231 -4.37 -7.81 -1.23
C VAL A 231 -4.94 -7.92 0.17
N ASP A 232 -5.86 -8.87 0.38
CA ASP A 232 -6.36 -9.27 1.71
C ASP A 232 -5.56 -10.46 2.24
N PHE A 233 -5.11 -10.39 3.49
CA PHE A 233 -4.40 -11.45 4.20
C PHE A 233 -5.33 -12.15 5.20
N ALA A 234 -5.18 -13.48 5.34
CA ALA A 234 -5.99 -14.30 6.23
C ALA A 234 -5.43 -14.29 7.68
N VAL A 235 -5.38 -13.10 8.28
CA VAL A 235 -5.04 -12.98 9.70
C VAL A 235 -6.22 -13.47 10.54
N PRO A 236 -6.01 -14.30 11.59
CA PRO A 236 -7.06 -14.66 12.53
C PRO A 236 -7.46 -13.43 13.35
N CYS A 237 -8.60 -12.82 13.04
CA CYS A 237 -9.18 -11.70 13.78
C CYS A 237 -10.20 -12.21 14.84
N ARG A 238 -10.40 -11.40 15.89
CA ARG A 238 -11.41 -11.64 16.94
C ARG A 238 -12.78 -11.09 16.54
#